data_bf507f4d18fffb3a1988e9bb2dcdab8e
#
_entry.id   bf507f4d18fffb3a1988e9bb2dcdab8e
#
_cell.length_a   1.000
_cell.length_b   1.000
_cell.length_c   1.000
_cell.angle_alpha   90.00
_cell.angle_beta   90.00
_cell.angle_gamma   90.00
#
_symmetry.space_group_name_H-M   'P 1'
#
loop_
_entity.id
_entity.type
_entity.pdbx_description
1 polymer ?
#
loop_
_entity_poly.entity_id
_entity_poly.type
_entity_poly.pdbx_seq_one_letter_code
_entity_poly.pdbx_strand_id
1 'polypeptide(L)'
;MANMRPVYDMLTAASARRSGHMPGHKGRPPFGAADLYALDTTELPNTDDLYAAEGGLREAMRLYAQAAGAAKTIFLHNGSTAGNHVMLQLYARDGETVLLPRNAHLSAVNACVLGGMRVKWMPVRCTPDGYCYLAEEDVLAALRANPDARAMLLVRPDYYGGAMREDVFRRIAAAAHRQGTKVVVDEAHGAHFPWCDGMTSAGALGADAWVQSVHKTLMGLTGSAVLHLADSADERRAWTLLRREQTSSPSFLLMLSIDDSRAWMEENGRTCLRALSEAVNDVRRRLVGTPYHDAYADWANLPVRFDPTRLVISAPQGGKCLAEQLREAGLDVEMADERRVVPILSVMGDIGESRRLPELLASIPAAEGKQFAPLTSMPDMPETVLTPRQAAMAEEILVPLDRAEGKIAAAAVGLYPPGIPLLAPGERVTRETIRQLQEAGTRERFGVEGDDLRC
;
A
#
# COMPACT_ATOMS: atom_id res chain seq x y z
N MET A 1 7.93 43.00 -1.38
CA MET A 1 7.07 41.86 -1.13
C MET A 1 7.91 40.82 -0.42
N ALA A 2 7.52 40.41 0.78
CA ALA A 2 8.22 39.37 1.52
C ALA A 2 8.33 38.12 0.65
N ASN A 3 9.47 37.42 0.74
CA ASN A 3 9.76 36.21 -0.05
C ASN A 3 8.80 35.11 0.39
N MET A 4 7.57 35.12 -0.12
CA MET A 4 6.52 34.15 0.21
C MET A 4 6.96 32.76 -0.23
N ARG A 5 7.01 31.80 0.71
CA ARG A 5 7.32 30.37 0.46
C ARG A 5 6.16 29.49 0.95
N PRO A 6 5.00 29.51 0.27
CA PRO A 6 3.78 28.89 0.76
C PRO A 6 3.94 27.39 1.08
N VAL A 7 4.72 26.65 0.29
CA VAL A 7 5.02 25.23 0.54
C VAL A 7 5.89 25.06 1.78
N TYR A 8 6.92 25.88 1.94
CA TYR A 8 7.78 25.85 3.12
C TYR A 8 6.99 26.15 4.40
N ASP A 9 6.16 27.20 4.36
CA ASP A 9 5.35 27.61 5.52
C ASP A 9 4.35 26.52 5.91
N MET A 10 3.69 25.91 4.92
CA MET A 10 2.79 24.77 5.10
C MET A 10 3.50 23.56 5.72
N LEU A 11 4.67 23.17 5.18
CA LEU A 11 5.43 22.03 5.68
C LEU A 11 5.99 22.26 7.07
N THR A 12 6.44 23.47 7.38
CA THR A 12 6.92 23.84 8.72
C THR A 12 5.80 23.76 9.74
N ALA A 13 4.61 24.25 9.41
CA ALA A 13 3.44 24.11 10.30
C ALA A 13 3.04 22.65 10.52
N ALA A 14 3.05 21.83 9.45
CA ALA A 14 2.75 20.41 9.55
C ALA A 14 3.78 19.64 10.39
N SER A 15 5.08 19.97 10.26
CA SER A 15 6.15 19.28 11.00
C SER A 15 6.11 19.50 12.52
N ALA A 16 5.40 20.52 12.99
CA ALA A 16 5.19 20.76 14.42
C ALA A 16 4.16 19.82 15.05
N ARG A 17 3.43 19.04 14.26
CA ARG A 17 2.37 18.14 14.73
C ARG A 17 2.92 16.73 14.97
N ARG A 18 2.29 15.97 15.87
CA ARG A 18 2.61 14.53 16.08
C ARG A 18 2.12 13.73 14.89
N SER A 19 3.00 12.87 14.34
CA SER A 19 2.73 12.11 13.13
C SER A 19 2.35 10.67 13.44
N GLY A 20 1.07 10.36 13.36
CA GLY A 20 0.54 9.00 13.27
C GLY A 20 0.29 8.53 11.84
N HIS A 21 0.89 9.18 10.85
CA HIS A 21 0.77 8.90 9.41
C HIS A 21 2.15 8.66 8.78
N MET A 22 2.17 8.26 7.51
CA MET A 22 3.40 8.19 6.70
C MET A 22 3.95 9.60 6.44
N PRO A 23 5.27 9.80 6.22
CA PRO A 23 6.30 8.77 6.03
C PRO A 23 6.85 8.21 7.35
N GLY A 24 7.47 7.01 7.25
CA GLY A 24 7.99 6.27 8.39
C GLY A 24 9.16 6.92 9.14
N HIS A 25 9.92 7.80 8.49
CA HIS A 25 11.03 8.51 9.13
C HIS A 25 10.58 9.53 10.21
N LYS A 26 9.31 9.92 10.25
CA LYS A 26 8.74 10.85 11.25
C LYS A 26 9.52 12.17 11.42
N GLY A 27 10.10 12.69 10.34
CA GLY A 27 10.95 13.89 10.36
C GLY A 27 12.35 13.68 10.94
N ARG A 28 12.76 12.43 11.18
CA ARG A 28 14.06 12.10 11.77
C ARG A 28 14.94 11.34 10.78
N PRO A 29 16.12 11.87 10.39
CA PRO A 29 17.05 11.14 9.55
C PRO A 29 17.72 10.01 10.34
N PRO A 30 18.02 8.84 9.74
CA PRO A 30 18.61 7.69 10.44
C PRO A 30 20.07 7.95 10.90
N PHE A 31 20.85 8.71 10.13
CA PHE A 31 22.27 8.97 10.38
C PHE A 31 22.62 10.46 10.58
N GLY A 32 21.68 11.25 11.09
CA GLY A 32 21.87 12.69 11.29
C GLY A 32 21.49 13.54 10.08
N ALA A 33 21.54 14.87 10.25
CA ALA A 33 21.19 15.80 9.17
C ALA A 33 22.35 15.91 8.16
N ALA A 34 22.05 15.63 6.90
CA ALA A 34 22.94 15.92 5.79
C ALA A 34 22.56 17.25 5.13
N ASP A 35 23.53 17.91 4.52
CA ASP A 35 23.24 19.02 3.60
C ASP A 35 22.65 18.44 2.31
N LEU A 36 21.32 18.45 2.21
CA LEU A 36 20.61 17.85 1.09
C LEU A 36 21.02 18.45 -0.26
N TYR A 37 21.30 19.75 -0.31
CA TYR A 37 21.68 20.40 -1.57
C TYR A 37 23.10 20.02 -2.00
N ALA A 38 24.01 19.77 -1.06
CA ALA A 38 25.37 19.32 -1.37
C ALA A 38 25.42 17.87 -1.85
N LEU A 39 24.42 17.06 -1.49
CA LEU A 39 24.30 15.65 -1.90
C LEU A 39 23.39 15.45 -3.11
N ASP A 40 22.63 16.48 -3.51
CA ASP A 40 21.82 16.40 -4.73
C ASP A 40 22.72 16.54 -5.96
N THR A 41 22.77 15.47 -6.76
CA THR A 41 23.66 15.37 -7.92
C THR A 41 22.99 14.62 -9.07
N THR A 42 23.71 14.51 -10.16
CA THR A 42 23.30 13.73 -11.35
C THR A 42 24.30 12.61 -11.65
N GLU A 43 24.11 11.91 -12.77
CA GLU A 43 24.95 10.84 -13.26
C GLU A 43 26.29 11.39 -13.75
N LEU A 44 27.30 11.34 -12.88
CA LEU A 44 28.67 11.74 -13.16
C LEU A 44 29.63 10.54 -13.05
N PRO A 45 30.82 10.59 -13.62
CA PRO A 45 31.79 9.50 -13.53
C PRO A 45 32.17 9.08 -12.09
N ASN A 46 31.97 9.98 -11.13
CA ASN A 46 32.28 9.74 -9.71
C ASN A 46 31.03 9.53 -8.82
N THR A 47 29.83 9.50 -9.40
CA THR A 47 28.58 9.26 -8.64
C THR A 47 27.95 7.91 -8.96
N ASP A 48 27.79 7.53 -10.16
CA ASP A 48 27.14 6.31 -10.69
C ASP A 48 25.92 6.66 -11.58
N ASP A 49 25.37 5.67 -12.28
CA ASP A 49 24.13 5.77 -13.07
C ASP A 49 23.18 4.64 -12.65
N LEU A 50 21.98 4.98 -12.17
CA LEU A 50 21.01 3.98 -11.73
C LEU A 50 20.72 2.92 -12.81
N TYR A 51 20.67 3.33 -14.08
CA TYR A 51 20.32 2.45 -15.20
C TYR A 51 21.50 1.68 -15.79
N ALA A 52 22.70 1.99 -15.34
CA ALA A 52 23.95 1.33 -15.70
C ALA A 52 24.91 1.23 -14.50
N ALA A 53 24.35 0.94 -13.32
CA ALA A 53 25.08 0.99 -12.05
C ALA A 53 26.26 0.04 -12.03
N GLU A 54 27.45 0.58 -11.77
CA GLU A 54 28.71 -0.16 -11.64
C GLU A 54 29.41 0.09 -10.29
N GLY A 55 29.04 1.20 -9.62
CA GLY A 55 29.65 1.70 -8.39
C GLY A 55 28.77 1.53 -7.14
N GLY A 56 28.58 2.63 -6.41
CA GLY A 56 27.87 2.66 -5.12
C GLY A 56 26.42 2.21 -5.21
N LEU A 57 25.71 2.59 -6.26
CA LEU A 57 24.29 2.17 -6.44
C LEU A 57 24.17 0.66 -6.66
N ARG A 58 25.06 0.08 -7.46
CA ARG A 58 25.09 -1.37 -7.66
C ARG A 58 25.31 -2.10 -6.34
N GLU A 59 26.25 -1.64 -5.53
CA GLU A 59 26.55 -2.26 -4.24
C GLU A 59 25.40 -2.08 -3.25
N ALA A 60 24.80 -0.89 -3.16
CA ALA A 60 23.63 -0.64 -2.31
C ALA A 60 22.45 -1.54 -2.68
N MET A 61 22.14 -1.67 -3.96
CA MET A 61 21.08 -2.59 -4.44
C MET A 61 21.39 -4.05 -4.13
N ARG A 62 22.68 -4.46 -4.24
CA ARG A 62 23.12 -5.81 -3.88
C ARG A 62 22.96 -6.08 -2.38
N LEU A 63 23.33 -5.14 -1.53
CA LEU A 63 23.17 -5.25 -0.08
C LEU A 63 21.69 -5.32 0.30
N TYR A 64 20.85 -4.50 -0.34
CA TYR A 64 19.40 -4.57 -0.08
C TYR A 64 18.82 -5.92 -0.52
N ALA A 65 19.27 -6.47 -1.66
CA ALA A 65 18.85 -7.78 -2.12
C ALA A 65 19.20 -8.88 -1.09
N GLN A 66 20.39 -8.82 -0.49
CA GLN A 66 20.78 -9.75 0.57
C GLN A 66 19.87 -9.62 1.81
N ALA A 67 19.60 -8.40 2.26
CA ALA A 67 18.72 -8.14 3.40
C ALA A 67 17.29 -8.66 3.19
N ALA A 68 16.77 -8.49 1.96
CA ALA A 68 15.41 -8.91 1.58
C ALA A 68 15.31 -10.38 1.15
N GLY A 69 16.43 -11.10 1.02
CA GLY A 69 16.46 -12.47 0.50
C GLY A 69 16.07 -12.57 -0.99
N ALA A 70 16.34 -11.53 -1.78
CA ALA A 70 16.07 -11.46 -3.20
C ALA A 70 17.31 -11.83 -4.04
N ALA A 71 17.12 -12.34 -5.27
CA ALA A 71 18.21 -12.48 -6.22
C ALA A 71 18.70 -11.11 -6.71
N LYS A 72 17.77 -10.18 -6.90
CA LYS A 72 18.03 -8.78 -7.28
C LYS A 72 17.09 -7.83 -6.59
N THR A 73 17.59 -6.62 -6.29
CA THR A 73 16.78 -5.48 -5.84
C THR A 73 17.10 -4.30 -6.72
N ILE A 74 16.08 -3.56 -7.11
CA ILE A 74 16.16 -2.35 -7.93
C ILE A 74 15.54 -1.19 -7.15
N PHE A 75 16.27 -0.10 -7.03
CA PHE A 75 15.76 1.11 -6.39
C PHE A 75 14.76 1.84 -7.28
N LEU A 76 13.65 2.26 -6.69
CA LEU A 76 12.58 2.99 -7.35
C LEU A 76 12.46 4.39 -6.73
N HIS A 77 12.40 5.39 -7.60
CA HIS A 77 12.20 6.79 -7.19
C HIS A 77 10.81 7.34 -7.60
N ASN A 78 9.95 6.49 -8.17
CA ASN A 78 8.56 6.81 -8.48
C ASN A 78 7.58 5.91 -7.69
N GLY A 79 7.96 5.57 -6.45
CA GLY A 79 7.16 4.79 -5.51
C GLY A 79 6.95 3.33 -5.93
N SER A 80 6.23 2.59 -5.08
CA SER A 80 5.77 1.23 -5.39
C SER A 80 4.80 1.19 -6.59
N THR A 81 4.24 2.32 -6.98
CA THR A 81 3.42 2.46 -8.20
C THR A 81 4.18 1.99 -9.43
N ALA A 82 5.40 2.50 -9.66
CA ALA A 82 6.24 2.04 -10.77
C ALA A 82 6.60 0.55 -10.63
N GLY A 83 6.82 0.07 -9.42
CA GLY A 83 7.08 -1.35 -9.15
C GLY A 83 5.89 -2.24 -9.51
N ASN A 84 4.66 -1.87 -9.15
CA ASN A 84 3.44 -2.59 -9.51
C ASN A 84 3.25 -2.64 -11.04
N HIS A 85 3.52 -1.52 -11.73
CA HIS A 85 3.47 -1.47 -13.20
C HIS A 85 4.47 -2.44 -13.82
N VAL A 86 5.70 -2.41 -13.34
CA VAL A 86 6.77 -3.25 -13.88
C VAL A 86 6.55 -4.73 -13.57
N MET A 87 6.18 -5.10 -12.34
CA MET A 87 5.97 -6.51 -11.97
C MET A 87 4.92 -7.20 -12.85
N LEU A 88 3.79 -6.54 -13.10
CA LEU A 88 2.75 -7.11 -13.95
C LEU A 88 3.18 -7.20 -15.41
N GLN A 89 3.79 -6.12 -15.96
CA GLN A 89 4.30 -6.10 -17.33
C GLN A 89 5.51 -7.02 -17.55
N LEU A 90 6.22 -7.39 -16.49
CA LEU A 90 7.35 -8.32 -16.55
C LEU A 90 6.88 -9.70 -17.02
N TYR A 91 5.74 -10.15 -16.51
CA TYR A 91 5.22 -11.49 -16.73
C TYR A 91 4.02 -11.58 -17.66
N ALA A 92 3.28 -10.48 -17.87
CA ALA A 92 2.14 -10.46 -18.79
C ALA A 92 2.29 -9.37 -19.86
N ARG A 93 1.78 -9.65 -21.06
CA ARG A 93 1.81 -8.77 -22.22
C ARG A 93 0.40 -8.31 -22.61
N ASP A 94 0.36 -7.42 -23.60
CA ASP A 94 -0.90 -6.98 -24.20
C ASP A 94 -1.78 -8.17 -24.61
N GLY A 95 -3.05 -8.14 -24.21
CA GLY A 95 -4.03 -9.20 -24.44
C GLY A 95 -3.89 -10.45 -23.57
N GLU A 96 -2.84 -10.59 -22.75
CA GLU A 96 -2.70 -11.72 -21.81
C GLU A 96 -3.50 -11.49 -20.52
N THR A 97 -3.87 -12.57 -19.85
CA THR A 97 -4.71 -12.56 -18.64
C THR A 97 -3.85 -12.43 -17.37
N VAL A 98 -4.29 -11.56 -16.47
CA VAL A 98 -3.76 -11.45 -15.09
C VAL A 98 -4.87 -11.59 -14.06
N LEU A 99 -4.55 -12.16 -12.90
CA LEU A 99 -5.44 -12.25 -11.75
C LEU A 99 -5.13 -11.12 -10.78
N LEU A 100 -6.12 -10.28 -10.47
CA LEU A 100 -6.01 -9.22 -9.47
C LEU A 100 -7.03 -9.43 -8.35
N PRO A 101 -6.64 -9.27 -7.08
CA PRO A 101 -7.61 -9.28 -5.99
C PRO A 101 -8.42 -7.98 -6.00
N ARG A 102 -9.68 -8.04 -5.58
CA ARG A 102 -10.58 -6.88 -5.62
C ARG A 102 -10.12 -5.74 -4.68
N ASN A 103 -9.27 -6.03 -3.70
CA ASN A 103 -8.63 -5.04 -2.83
C ASN A 103 -7.24 -4.60 -3.33
N ALA A 104 -6.90 -4.84 -4.60
CA ALA A 104 -5.66 -4.32 -5.18
C ALA A 104 -5.67 -2.78 -5.23
N HIS A 105 -4.49 -2.19 -5.00
CA HIS A 105 -4.30 -0.75 -5.14
C HIS A 105 -4.48 -0.31 -6.60
N LEU A 106 -4.96 0.94 -6.80
CA LEU A 106 -5.16 1.56 -8.12
C LEU A 106 -3.97 1.36 -9.08
N SER A 107 -2.74 1.35 -8.59
CA SER A 107 -1.56 1.14 -9.44
C SER A 107 -1.55 -0.21 -10.16
N ALA A 108 -2.11 -1.26 -9.57
CA ALA A 108 -2.23 -2.56 -10.25
C ALA A 108 -3.23 -2.53 -11.41
N VAL A 109 -4.32 -1.78 -11.25
CA VAL A 109 -5.29 -1.54 -12.33
C VAL A 109 -4.65 -0.71 -13.46
N ASN A 110 -3.95 0.37 -13.08
CA ASN A 110 -3.23 1.21 -14.05
C ASN A 110 -2.14 0.43 -14.80
N ALA A 111 -1.47 -0.53 -14.14
CA ALA A 111 -0.55 -1.44 -14.82
C ALA A 111 -1.24 -2.21 -15.96
N CYS A 112 -2.49 -2.63 -15.75
CA CYS A 112 -3.27 -3.35 -16.77
C CYS A 112 -3.72 -2.42 -17.89
N VAL A 113 -4.04 -1.16 -17.59
CA VAL A 113 -4.31 -0.13 -18.62
C VAL A 113 -3.06 0.07 -19.48
N LEU A 114 -1.91 0.35 -18.87
CA LEU A 114 -0.64 0.62 -19.54
C LEU A 114 -0.11 -0.60 -20.30
N GLY A 115 -0.20 -1.78 -19.70
CA GLY A 115 0.28 -3.04 -20.28
C GLY A 115 -0.72 -3.70 -21.26
N GLY A 116 -1.98 -3.28 -21.31
CA GLY A 116 -3.04 -3.86 -22.16
C GLY A 116 -3.52 -5.23 -21.70
N MET A 117 -3.31 -5.58 -20.45
CA MET A 117 -3.65 -6.89 -19.91
C MET A 117 -5.16 -7.02 -19.65
N ARG A 118 -5.68 -8.22 -19.79
CA ARG A 118 -7.05 -8.57 -19.39
C ARG A 118 -7.07 -8.93 -17.90
N VAL A 119 -7.94 -8.29 -17.15
CA VAL A 119 -8.09 -8.55 -15.72
C VAL A 119 -9.16 -9.61 -15.47
N LYS A 120 -8.84 -10.60 -14.64
CA LYS A 120 -9.80 -11.50 -13.98
C LYS A 120 -9.70 -11.26 -12.49
N TRP A 121 -10.81 -10.87 -11.91
CA TRP A 121 -10.87 -10.50 -10.51
C TRP A 121 -10.93 -11.71 -9.59
N MET A 122 -10.16 -11.68 -8.52
CA MET A 122 -10.30 -12.57 -7.37
C MET A 122 -11.17 -11.86 -6.32
N PRO A 123 -12.30 -12.46 -5.92
CA PRO A 123 -13.16 -11.87 -4.90
C PRO A 123 -12.46 -11.82 -3.55
N VAL A 124 -12.81 -10.84 -2.73
CA VAL A 124 -12.42 -10.77 -1.33
C VAL A 124 -13.62 -11.10 -0.45
N ARG A 125 -13.38 -11.69 0.72
CA ARG A 125 -14.40 -11.91 1.74
C ARG A 125 -14.32 -10.79 2.75
N CYS A 126 -15.46 -10.27 3.18
CA CYS A 126 -15.51 -9.23 4.20
C CYS A 126 -16.22 -9.72 5.46
N THR A 127 -15.73 -9.26 6.61
CA THR A 127 -16.37 -9.48 7.91
C THR A 127 -17.60 -8.57 8.04
N PRO A 128 -18.52 -8.84 8.97
CA PRO A 128 -19.67 -7.98 9.21
C PRO A 128 -19.33 -6.53 9.58
N ASP A 129 -18.14 -6.30 10.10
CA ASP A 129 -17.63 -4.97 10.43
C ASP A 129 -16.84 -4.32 9.28
N GLY A 130 -16.78 -4.98 8.10
CA GLY A 130 -16.25 -4.41 6.84
C GLY A 130 -14.75 -4.61 6.60
N TYR A 131 -14.03 -5.39 7.40
CA TYR A 131 -12.67 -5.79 7.04
C TYR A 131 -12.70 -6.86 5.93
N CYS A 132 -11.92 -6.66 4.88
CA CYS A 132 -11.93 -7.55 3.72
C CYS A 132 -10.57 -8.24 3.54
N TYR A 133 -10.58 -9.53 3.26
CA TYR A 133 -9.40 -10.36 3.08
C TYR A 133 -9.56 -11.33 1.91
N LEU A 134 -8.45 -11.82 1.38
CA LEU A 134 -8.42 -12.80 0.29
C LEU A 134 -8.37 -14.21 0.87
N ALA A 135 -9.35 -15.04 0.54
CA ALA A 135 -9.43 -16.43 1.02
C ALA A 135 -8.73 -17.42 0.08
N GLU A 136 -8.09 -18.45 0.62
CA GLU A 136 -7.36 -19.48 -0.15
C GLU A 136 -8.24 -20.13 -1.22
N GLU A 137 -9.46 -20.49 -0.85
CA GLU A 137 -10.39 -21.21 -1.74
C GLU A 137 -10.74 -20.35 -2.98
N ASP A 138 -10.92 -19.04 -2.78
CA ASP A 138 -11.30 -18.11 -3.84
C ASP A 138 -10.12 -17.87 -4.81
N VAL A 139 -8.90 -17.78 -4.29
CA VAL A 139 -7.68 -17.69 -5.12
C VAL A 139 -7.49 -18.96 -5.93
N LEU A 140 -7.58 -20.13 -5.29
CA LEU A 140 -7.44 -21.42 -5.99
C LEU A 140 -8.55 -21.66 -7.01
N ALA A 141 -9.77 -21.18 -6.76
CA ALA A 141 -10.86 -21.22 -7.72
C ALA A 141 -10.57 -20.32 -8.93
N ALA A 142 -10.08 -19.10 -8.71
CA ALA A 142 -9.70 -18.18 -9.77
C ALA A 142 -8.55 -18.75 -10.64
N LEU A 143 -7.54 -19.35 -10.03
CA LEU A 143 -6.46 -20.05 -10.75
C LEU A 143 -7.00 -21.18 -11.63
N ARG A 144 -7.85 -22.06 -11.09
CA ARG A 144 -8.46 -23.13 -11.87
C ARG A 144 -9.34 -22.65 -13.03
N ALA A 145 -10.06 -21.55 -12.83
CA ALA A 145 -10.93 -20.96 -13.84
C ALA A 145 -10.17 -20.23 -14.95
N ASN A 146 -8.89 -19.87 -14.72
CA ASN A 146 -8.07 -19.12 -15.65
C ASN A 146 -6.68 -19.77 -15.82
N PRO A 147 -6.61 -20.96 -16.43
CA PRO A 147 -5.34 -21.70 -16.57
C PRO A 147 -4.34 -21.02 -17.49
N ASP A 148 -4.77 -20.04 -18.28
CA ASP A 148 -3.96 -19.20 -19.17
C ASP A 148 -3.42 -17.93 -18.50
N ALA A 149 -3.75 -17.68 -17.22
CA ALA A 149 -3.27 -16.52 -16.49
C ALA A 149 -1.74 -16.51 -16.40
N ARG A 150 -1.12 -15.40 -16.79
CA ARG A 150 0.35 -15.25 -16.82
C ARG A 150 0.92 -14.80 -15.51
N ALA A 151 0.17 -13.95 -14.81
CA ALA A 151 0.55 -13.43 -13.50
C ALA A 151 -0.66 -13.32 -12.58
N MET A 152 -0.40 -13.44 -11.30
CA MET A 152 -1.34 -13.21 -10.21
C MET A 152 -0.72 -12.22 -9.24
N LEU A 153 -1.43 -11.14 -8.92
CA LEU A 153 -1.02 -10.20 -7.89
C LEU A 153 -1.68 -10.56 -6.56
N LEU A 154 -0.91 -10.52 -5.50
CA LEU A 154 -1.38 -10.60 -4.12
C LEU A 154 -0.98 -9.33 -3.38
N VAL A 155 -1.78 -8.90 -2.40
CA VAL A 155 -1.47 -7.79 -1.49
C VAL A 155 -1.09 -8.35 -0.13
N ARG A 156 0.10 -7.99 0.39
CA ARG A 156 0.60 -8.54 1.66
C ARG A 156 1.68 -7.64 2.28
N PRO A 157 1.42 -6.96 3.41
CA PRO A 157 0.12 -6.86 4.08
C PRO A 157 -0.83 -5.89 3.37
N ASP A 158 -2.10 -5.95 3.74
CA ASP A 158 -3.08 -4.94 3.40
C ASP A 158 -2.89 -3.66 4.25
N TYR A 159 -3.75 -2.67 4.03
CA TYR A 159 -3.65 -1.37 4.71
C TYR A 159 -3.84 -1.45 6.23
N TYR A 160 -4.64 -2.41 6.71
CA TYR A 160 -4.87 -2.67 8.12
C TYR A 160 -3.76 -3.54 8.76
N GLY A 161 -2.78 -3.97 7.98
CA GLY A 161 -1.68 -4.83 8.44
C GLY A 161 -2.00 -6.32 8.36
N GLY A 162 -3.12 -6.70 7.77
CA GLY A 162 -3.48 -8.10 7.55
C GLY A 162 -2.68 -8.72 6.41
N ALA A 163 -2.05 -9.84 6.67
CA ALA A 163 -1.26 -10.60 5.73
C ALA A 163 -1.79 -12.03 5.61
N MET A 164 -1.93 -12.54 4.40
CA MET A 164 -2.22 -13.94 4.17
C MET A 164 -1.21 -14.80 4.95
N ARG A 165 -1.69 -15.85 5.65
CA ARG A 165 -0.82 -16.75 6.42
C ARG A 165 0.22 -17.39 5.51
N GLU A 166 1.41 -17.58 6.02
CA GLU A 166 2.56 -18.05 5.26
C GLU A 166 2.36 -19.44 4.65
N ASP A 167 1.73 -20.35 5.39
CA ASP A 167 1.41 -21.69 4.90
C ASP A 167 0.40 -21.66 3.75
N VAL A 168 -0.61 -20.79 3.84
CA VAL A 168 -1.60 -20.54 2.78
C VAL A 168 -0.94 -19.94 1.55
N PHE A 169 -0.10 -18.91 1.76
CA PHE A 169 0.61 -18.26 0.66
C PHE A 169 1.48 -19.27 -0.13
N ARG A 170 2.26 -20.11 0.58
CA ARG A 170 3.10 -21.15 -0.07
C ARG A 170 2.27 -22.14 -0.88
N ARG A 171 1.10 -22.56 -0.38
CA ARG A 171 0.20 -23.45 -1.15
C ARG A 171 -0.32 -22.80 -2.42
N ILE A 172 -0.73 -21.54 -2.33
CA ILE A 172 -1.21 -20.73 -3.47
C ILE A 172 -0.07 -20.54 -4.48
N ALA A 173 1.11 -20.12 -4.04
CA ALA A 173 2.27 -19.92 -4.93
C ALA A 173 2.63 -21.23 -5.65
N ALA A 174 2.68 -22.34 -4.94
CA ALA A 174 2.93 -23.64 -5.55
C ALA A 174 1.83 -24.06 -6.56
N ALA A 175 0.56 -23.71 -6.31
CA ALA A 175 -0.53 -23.97 -7.25
C ALA A 175 -0.41 -23.10 -8.51
N ALA A 176 -0.11 -21.81 -8.36
CA ALA A 176 0.13 -20.89 -9.48
C ALA A 176 1.30 -21.35 -10.35
N HIS A 177 2.43 -21.70 -9.74
CA HIS A 177 3.62 -22.16 -10.46
C HIS A 177 3.39 -23.46 -11.23
N ARG A 178 2.59 -24.39 -10.70
CA ARG A 178 2.25 -25.63 -11.43
C ARG A 178 1.54 -25.40 -12.76
N GLN A 179 0.79 -24.31 -12.89
CA GLN A 179 0.14 -23.95 -14.17
C GLN A 179 0.91 -22.87 -14.96
N GLY A 180 2.10 -22.45 -14.49
CA GLY A 180 2.94 -21.46 -15.16
C GLY A 180 2.54 -20.00 -14.88
N THR A 181 1.66 -19.76 -13.92
CA THR A 181 1.28 -18.41 -13.46
C THR A 181 2.33 -17.87 -12.49
N LYS A 182 2.86 -16.70 -12.77
CA LYS A 182 3.80 -16.00 -11.90
C LYS A 182 3.07 -15.31 -10.74
N VAL A 183 3.70 -15.31 -9.56
CA VAL A 183 3.16 -14.67 -8.35
C VAL A 183 3.90 -13.37 -8.08
N VAL A 184 3.20 -12.24 -8.19
CA VAL A 184 3.75 -10.93 -7.85
C VAL A 184 3.04 -10.36 -6.63
N VAL A 185 3.76 -9.60 -5.79
CA VAL A 185 3.22 -9.15 -4.51
C VAL A 185 3.39 -7.64 -4.33
N ASP A 186 2.27 -6.98 -4.10
CA ASP A 186 2.27 -5.65 -3.53
C ASP A 186 2.52 -5.76 -2.01
N GLU A 187 3.78 -5.66 -1.62
CA GLU A 187 4.25 -5.63 -0.23
C GLU A 187 4.61 -4.20 0.20
N ALA A 188 3.91 -3.19 -0.36
CA ALA A 188 4.21 -1.78 -0.10
C ALA A 188 4.19 -1.41 1.40
N HIS A 189 3.37 -2.06 2.20
CA HIS A 189 3.31 -1.86 3.65
C HIS A 189 4.18 -2.82 4.45
N GLY A 190 4.98 -3.67 3.80
CA GLY A 190 5.81 -4.71 4.43
C GLY A 190 7.32 -4.49 4.30
N ALA A 191 7.81 -3.28 4.01
CA ALA A 191 9.23 -3.03 3.83
C ALA A 191 10.09 -3.40 5.07
N HIS A 192 9.51 -3.43 6.25
CA HIS A 192 10.17 -3.84 7.50
C HIS A 192 10.18 -5.35 7.75
N PHE A 193 9.48 -6.15 6.97
CA PHE A 193 9.36 -7.60 7.18
C PHE A 193 10.69 -8.37 7.21
N PRO A 194 11.73 -8.02 6.43
CA PRO A 194 13.03 -8.69 6.52
C PRO A 194 13.65 -8.66 7.93
N TRP A 195 13.26 -7.68 8.74
CA TRP A 195 13.77 -7.50 10.11
C TRP A 195 12.72 -7.72 11.21
N CYS A 196 11.47 -8.02 10.83
CA CYS A 196 10.34 -8.15 11.77
C CYS A 196 10.15 -9.60 12.22
N ASP A 197 10.27 -9.86 13.51
CA ASP A 197 9.99 -11.19 14.04
C ASP A 197 8.51 -11.56 13.84
N GLY A 198 8.30 -12.73 13.28
CA GLY A 198 6.97 -13.26 13.08
C GLY A 198 6.28 -12.83 11.78
N MET A 199 6.93 -12.03 10.94
CA MET A 199 6.50 -11.73 9.58
C MET A 199 7.60 -12.15 8.60
N THR A 200 7.21 -12.77 7.49
CA THR A 200 8.16 -13.23 6.46
C THR A 200 7.87 -12.48 5.17
N SER A 201 8.88 -11.91 4.52
CA SER A 201 8.73 -11.24 3.23
C SER A 201 8.29 -12.20 2.12
N ALA A 202 7.58 -11.68 1.14
CA ALA A 202 6.93 -12.45 0.07
C ALA A 202 7.89 -13.33 -0.73
N GLY A 203 9.13 -12.89 -0.96
CA GLY A 203 10.14 -13.69 -1.67
C GLY A 203 10.44 -15.03 -1.01
N ALA A 204 10.56 -15.07 0.33
CA ALA A 204 10.78 -16.31 1.09
C ALA A 204 9.55 -17.24 1.12
N LEU A 205 8.41 -16.76 0.64
CA LEU A 205 7.15 -17.50 0.55
C LEU A 205 6.87 -18.04 -0.86
N GLY A 206 7.67 -17.64 -1.85
CA GLY A 206 7.54 -18.10 -3.23
C GLY A 206 7.00 -17.04 -4.21
N ALA A 207 7.06 -15.76 -3.87
CA ALA A 207 6.81 -14.70 -4.84
C ALA A 207 7.92 -14.65 -5.90
N ASP A 208 7.57 -14.42 -7.17
CA ASP A 208 8.53 -14.23 -8.27
C ASP A 208 9.08 -12.80 -8.29
N ALA A 209 8.24 -11.82 -7.94
CA ALA A 209 8.65 -10.43 -7.73
C ALA A 209 7.77 -9.78 -6.65
N TRP A 210 8.33 -8.82 -5.92
CA TRP A 210 7.56 -8.04 -4.94
C TRP A 210 8.10 -6.63 -4.82
N VAL A 211 7.20 -5.69 -4.48
CA VAL A 211 7.54 -4.28 -4.31
C VAL A 211 7.32 -3.86 -2.87
N GLN A 212 8.24 -3.06 -2.33
CA GLN A 212 8.15 -2.49 -0.99
C GLN A 212 8.30 -0.97 -1.04
N SER A 213 7.43 -0.23 -0.34
CA SER A 213 7.57 1.21 -0.16
C SER A 213 8.43 1.49 1.06
N VAL A 214 9.67 1.91 0.82
CA VAL A 214 10.62 2.20 1.90
C VAL A 214 10.14 3.37 2.77
N HIS A 215 9.48 4.37 2.15
CA HIS A 215 8.95 5.55 2.84
C HIS A 215 7.73 5.28 3.74
N LYS A 216 7.02 4.15 3.59
CA LYS A 216 5.79 3.88 4.38
C LYS A 216 6.11 3.39 5.79
N THR A 217 6.96 2.39 5.89
CA THR A 217 7.25 1.71 7.16
C THR A 217 8.70 1.81 7.62
N LEU A 218 9.61 2.22 6.74
CA LEU A 218 11.01 2.51 7.04
C LEU A 218 11.29 4.02 6.95
N MET A 219 12.56 4.41 6.78
CA MET A 219 13.02 5.80 6.89
C MET A 219 13.26 6.48 5.53
N GLY A 220 12.92 5.85 4.43
CA GLY A 220 13.09 6.45 3.11
C GLY A 220 12.28 7.73 2.93
N LEU A 221 12.79 8.66 2.13
CA LEU A 221 12.06 9.86 1.73
C LEU A 221 10.83 9.48 0.90
N THR A 222 9.78 10.27 0.96
CA THR A 222 8.53 10.01 0.23
C THR A 222 8.78 9.78 -1.25
N GLY A 223 8.19 8.70 -1.79
CA GLY A 223 8.42 8.25 -3.16
C GLY A 223 9.49 7.15 -3.28
N SER A 224 10.30 6.91 -2.24
CA SER A 224 11.29 5.83 -2.25
C SER A 224 10.63 4.45 -2.11
N ALA A 225 11.03 3.52 -2.97
CA ALA A 225 10.56 2.14 -2.96
C ALA A 225 11.64 1.21 -3.55
N VAL A 226 11.43 -0.09 -3.45
CA VAL A 226 12.31 -1.10 -4.03
C VAL A 226 11.48 -2.18 -4.72
N LEU A 227 11.97 -2.65 -5.86
CA LEU A 227 11.48 -3.83 -6.57
C LEU A 227 12.46 -4.97 -6.36
N HIS A 228 11.94 -6.09 -5.90
CA HIS A 228 12.71 -7.31 -5.69
C HIS A 228 12.33 -8.36 -6.73
N LEU A 229 13.33 -9.10 -7.19
CA LEU A 229 13.20 -10.20 -8.14
C LEU A 229 13.74 -11.49 -7.50
N ALA A 230 12.96 -12.56 -7.58
CA ALA A 230 13.40 -13.88 -7.12
C ALA A 230 14.36 -14.56 -8.10
N ASP A 231 14.33 -14.19 -9.38
CA ASP A 231 15.22 -14.69 -10.43
C ASP A 231 16.01 -13.54 -11.07
N SER A 232 17.33 -13.67 -11.11
CA SER A 232 18.21 -12.69 -11.77
C SER A 232 18.01 -12.63 -13.30
N ALA A 233 17.42 -13.63 -13.92
CA ALA A 233 17.11 -13.63 -15.34
C ALA A 233 16.10 -12.55 -15.74
N ASP A 234 15.25 -12.14 -14.79
CA ASP A 234 14.24 -11.11 -15.00
C ASP A 234 14.80 -9.68 -14.99
N GLU A 235 16.01 -9.48 -14.47
CA GLU A 235 16.60 -8.15 -14.25
C GLU A 235 16.66 -7.30 -15.51
N ARG A 236 17.16 -7.86 -16.64
CA ARG A 236 17.28 -7.12 -17.89
C ARG A 236 15.93 -6.59 -18.40
N ARG A 237 14.88 -7.41 -18.31
CA ARG A 237 13.53 -7.01 -18.73
C ARG A 237 12.95 -5.97 -17.75
N ALA A 238 13.15 -6.13 -16.45
CA ALA A 238 12.73 -5.17 -15.45
C ALA A 238 13.33 -3.78 -15.71
N TRP A 239 14.63 -3.69 -15.98
CA TRP A 239 15.28 -2.42 -16.36
C TRP A 239 14.72 -1.81 -17.65
N THR A 240 14.41 -2.64 -18.65
CA THR A 240 13.79 -2.17 -19.90
C THR A 240 12.42 -1.53 -19.64
N LEU A 241 11.63 -2.09 -18.74
CA LEU A 241 10.33 -1.56 -18.36
C LEU A 241 10.47 -0.31 -17.49
N LEU A 242 11.36 -0.32 -16.50
CA LEU A 242 11.60 0.81 -15.60
C LEU A 242 12.03 2.09 -16.34
N ARG A 243 12.82 1.97 -17.41
CA ARG A 243 13.19 3.13 -18.26
C ARG A 243 11.98 3.81 -18.92
N ARG A 244 10.81 3.20 -18.91
CA ARG A 244 9.55 3.78 -19.43
C ARG A 244 8.68 4.37 -18.32
N GLU A 245 8.86 3.89 -17.09
CA GLU A 245 8.03 4.23 -15.93
C GLU A 245 8.68 5.29 -15.02
N GLN A 246 9.97 5.51 -15.17
CA GLN A 246 10.73 6.43 -14.33
C GLN A 246 11.50 7.45 -15.18
N THR A 247 11.79 8.61 -14.57
CA THR A 247 12.61 9.65 -15.21
C THR A 247 14.04 9.14 -15.50
N SER A 248 14.67 9.69 -16.53
CA SER A 248 16.10 9.46 -16.81
C SER A 248 17.04 10.20 -15.86
N SER A 249 16.53 11.07 -15.00
CA SER A 249 17.28 11.82 -13.98
C SER A 249 16.82 11.38 -12.59
N PRO A 250 17.22 10.19 -12.10
CA PRO A 250 16.78 9.67 -10.80
C PRO A 250 17.32 10.52 -9.66
N SER A 251 16.49 10.79 -8.65
CA SER A 251 16.91 11.53 -7.46
C SER A 251 17.90 10.73 -6.62
N PHE A 252 19.15 11.19 -6.54
CA PHE A 252 20.16 10.59 -5.67
C PHE A 252 19.80 10.70 -4.19
N LEU A 253 19.06 11.73 -3.77
CA LEU A 253 18.57 11.86 -2.40
C LEU A 253 17.57 10.75 -2.04
N LEU A 254 16.69 10.36 -2.98
CA LEU A 254 15.79 9.22 -2.76
C LEU A 254 16.57 7.91 -2.65
N MET A 255 17.56 7.69 -3.52
CA MET A 255 18.39 6.48 -3.50
C MET A 255 19.26 6.39 -2.25
N LEU A 256 19.85 7.52 -1.81
CA LEU A 256 20.54 7.63 -0.53
C LEU A 256 19.62 7.24 0.63
N SER A 257 18.39 7.77 0.66
CA SER A 257 17.45 7.48 1.74
C SER A 257 17.02 6.00 1.80
N ILE A 258 17.02 5.30 0.65
CA ILE A 258 16.77 3.86 0.58
C ILE A 258 17.95 3.10 1.20
N ASP A 259 19.18 3.44 0.84
CA ASP A 259 20.37 2.75 1.34
C ASP A 259 20.60 3.03 2.83
N ASP A 260 20.44 4.28 3.26
CA ASP A 260 20.49 4.67 4.68
C ASP A 260 19.47 3.88 5.51
N SER A 261 18.24 3.76 4.99
CA SER A 261 17.19 2.96 5.65
C SER A 261 17.59 1.50 5.82
N ARG A 262 18.13 0.88 4.77
CA ARG A 262 18.62 -0.50 4.83
C ARG A 262 19.75 -0.65 5.85
N ALA A 263 20.76 0.21 5.74
CA ALA A 263 21.93 0.13 6.61
C ALA A 263 21.56 0.28 8.09
N TRP A 264 20.71 1.26 8.41
CA TRP A 264 20.21 1.44 9.76
C TRP A 264 19.38 0.26 10.27
N MET A 265 18.53 -0.33 9.40
CA MET A 265 17.71 -1.48 9.74
C MET A 265 18.54 -2.75 9.95
N GLU A 266 19.64 -2.95 9.25
CA GLU A 266 20.54 -4.06 9.49
C GLU A 266 21.21 -3.98 10.88
N GLU A 267 21.53 -2.78 11.33
CA GLU A 267 22.16 -2.55 12.63
C GLU A 267 21.16 -2.55 13.79
N ASN A 268 20.01 -1.87 13.63
CA ASN A 268 19.10 -1.54 14.73
C ASN A 268 17.71 -2.18 14.58
N GLY A 269 17.32 -2.58 13.37
CA GLY A 269 15.94 -2.86 12.99
C GLY A 269 15.26 -3.90 13.86
N ARG A 270 15.88 -5.06 14.08
CA ARG A 270 15.28 -6.14 14.88
C ARG A 270 14.98 -5.70 16.31
N THR A 271 15.92 -5.02 16.95
CA THR A 271 15.77 -4.53 18.33
C THR A 271 14.66 -3.48 18.41
N CYS A 272 14.66 -2.52 17.51
CA CYS A 272 13.68 -1.45 17.49
C CYS A 272 12.27 -1.94 17.12
N LEU A 273 12.15 -2.88 16.18
CA LEU A 273 10.85 -3.48 15.83
C LEU A 273 10.27 -4.32 16.97
N ARG A 274 11.09 -5.04 17.74
CA ARG A 274 10.63 -5.72 18.96
C ARG A 274 10.09 -4.73 19.98
N ALA A 275 10.84 -3.67 20.26
CA ALA A 275 10.41 -2.63 21.19
C ALA A 275 9.13 -1.93 20.74
N LEU A 276 8.98 -1.68 19.42
CA LEU A 276 7.76 -1.13 18.85
C LEU A 276 6.58 -2.11 18.99
N SER A 277 6.77 -3.38 18.67
CA SER A 277 5.73 -4.42 18.84
C SER A 277 5.29 -4.57 20.28
N GLU A 278 6.23 -4.50 21.24
CA GLU A 278 5.91 -4.50 22.68
C GLU A 278 5.09 -3.27 23.08
N ALA A 279 5.44 -2.08 22.57
CA ALA A 279 4.69 -0.85 22.82
C ALA A 279 3.27 -0.93 22.25
N VAL A 280 3.11 -1.44 21.02
CA VAL A 280 1.80 -1.68 20.40
C VAL A 280 0.97 -2.67 21.24
N ASN A 281 1.57 -3.76 21.67
CA ASN A 281 0.89 -4.74 22.54
C ASN A 281 0.51 -4.15 23.92
N ASP A 282 1.31 -3.23 24.46
CA ASP A 282 0.97 -2.51 25.67
C ASP A 282 -0.27 -1.62 25.46
N VAL A 283 -0.29 -0.86 24.36
CA VAL A 283 -1.47 -0.07 23.98
C VAL A 283 -2.71 -0.97 23.87
N ARG A 284 -2.63 -2.09 23.15
CA ARG A 284 -3.74 -3.05 23.02
C ARG A 284 -4.30 -3.51 24.36
N ARG A 285 -3.42 -3.91 25.29
CA ARG A 285 -3.83 -4.34 26.63
C ARG A 285 -4.56 -3.24 27.40
N ARG A 286 -4.09 -1.99 27.27
CA ARG A 286 -4.63 -0.84 27.99
C ARG A 286 -5.94 -0.30 27.40
N LEU A 287 -6.26 -0.68 26.17
CA LEU A 287 -7.57 -0.42 25.55
C LEU A 287 -8.66 -1.36 26.08
N VAL A 288 -8.31 -2.52 26.64
CA VAL A 288 -9.29 -3.47 27.20
C VAL A 288 -10.09 -2.81 28.34
N GLY A 289 -11.42 -2.83 28.22
CA GLY A 289 -12.33 -2.22 29.18
C GLY A 289 -12.56 -0.72 28.99
N THR A 290 -11.96 -0.12 27.96
CA THR A 290 -12.28 1.25 27.50
C THR A 290 -13.32 1.21 26.38
N PRO A 291 -13.91 2.37 25.99
CA PRO A 291 -14.79 2.43 24.81
C PRO A 291 -14.08 2.11 23.48
N TYR A 292 -12.76 2.23 23.45
CA TYR A 292 -11.93 1.94 22.27
C TYR A 292 -11.37 0.52 22.36
N HIS A 293 -11.24 -0.17 21.22
CA HIS A 293 -10.63 -1.49 21.23
C HIS A 293 -9.75 -1.74 19.99
N ASP A 294 -8.83 -2.68 20.10
CA ASP A 294 -8.02 -3.15 18.98
C ASP A 294 -8.87 -4.04 18.08
N ALA A 295 -9.07 -3.63 16.82
CA ALA A 295 -9.86 -4.36 15.85
C ALA A 295 -9.30 -5.78 15.56
N TYR A 296 -8.03 -6.04 15.81
CA TYR A 296 -7.45 -7.38 15.65
C TYR A 296 -8.09 -8.43 16.57
N ALA A 297 -8.65 -8.00 17.71
CA ALA A 297 -9.39 -8.91 18.59
C ALA A 297 -10.65 -9.47 17.89
N ASP A 298 -11.35 -8.64 17.10
CA ASP A 298 -12.52 -9.03 16.34
C ASP A 298 -12.17 -9.97 15.18
N TRP A 299 -10.95 -9.87 14.66
CA TRP A 299 -10.44 -10.60 13.50
C TRP A 299 -9.54 -11.79 13.84
N ALA A 300 -9.41 -12.13 15.13
CA ALA A 300 -8.49 -13.16 15.63
C ALA A 300 -8.69 -14.56 14.99
N ASN A 301 -9.92 -14.87 14.55
CA ASN A 301 -10.27 -16.15 13.94
C ASN A 301 -10.14 -16.17 12.41
N LEU A 302 -9.74 -15.07 11.79
CA LEU A 302 -9.57 -15.00 10.34
C LEU A 302 -8.29 -15.73 9.88
N PRO A 303 -8.26 -16.23 8.63
CA PRO A 303 -7.08 -16.91 8.09
C PRO A 303 -5.97 -15.92 7.66
N VAL A 304 -5.79 -14.87 8.43
CA VAL A 304 -4.77 -13.82 8.22
C VAL A 304 -3.87 -13.73 9.44
N ARG A 305 -2.66 -13.23 9.22
CA ARG A 305 -1.72 -12.85 10.27
C ARG A 305 -1.60 -11.33 10.26
N PHE A 306 -1.63 -10.72 11.42
CA PHE A 306 -1.53 -9.27 11.52
C PHE A 306 -0.11 -8.83 11.87
N ASP A 307 0.31 -7.74 11.23
CA ASP A 307 1.58 -7.06 11.50
C ASP A 307 1.63 -6.61 12.97
N PRO A 308 2.60 -7.09 13.76
CA PRO A 308 2.68 -6.78 15.19
C PRO A 308 2.96 -5.29 15.48
N THR A 309 3.45 -4.55 14.49
CA THR A 309 3.76 -3.11 14.61
C THR A 309 2.59 -2.21 14.21
N ARG A 310 1.53 -2.78 13.59
CA ARG A 310 0.36 -2.04 13.14
C ARG A 310 -0.70 -1.98 14.25
N LEU A 311 -1.33 -0.83 14.40
CA LEU A 311 -2.44 -0.63 15.32
C LEU A 311 -3.68 -0.20 14.55
N VAL A 312 -4.82 -0.82 14.87
CA VAL A 312 -6.13 -0.48 14.27
C VAL A 312 -7.13 -0.31 15.40
N ILE A 313 -7.60 0.89 15.62
CA ILE A 313 -8.45 1.23 16.77
C ILE A 313 -9.88 1.42 16.30
N SER A 314 -10.78 0.59 16.79
CA SER A 314 -12.22 0.78 16.65
C SER A 314 -12.72 1.78 17.67
N ALA A 315 -13.65 2.66 17.24
CA ALA A 315 -14.19 3.73 18.03
C ALA A 315 -15.72 3.73 18.04
N PRO A 316 -16.38 3.93 19.18
CA PRO A 316 -17.85 3.93 19.26
C PRO A 316 -18.48 5.05 18.45
N GLN A 317 -17.83 6.23 18.36
CA GLN A 317 -18.29 7.38 17.57
C GLN A 317 -17.96 7.27 16.08
N GLY A 318 -17.22 6.22 15.67
CA GLY A 318 -16.73 6.03 14.33
C GLY A 318 -15.33 6.57 14.11
N GLY A 319 -14.63 5.97 13.14
CA GLY A 319 -13.23 6.28 12.87
C GLY A 319 -13.01 7.70 12.37
N LYS A 320 -13.83 8.19 11.46
CA LYS A 320 -13.73 9.57 10.93
C LYS A 320 -13.87 10.61 12.04
N CYS A 321 -14.85 10.45 12.94
CA CYS A 321 -15.03 11.34 14.09
C CYS A 321 -13.82 11.27 15.02
N LEU A 322 -13.32 10.06 15.34
CA LEU A 322 -12.13 9.91 16.15
C LEU A 322 -10.88 10.54 15.50
N ALA A 323 -10.73 10.41 14.18
CA ALA A 323 -9.59 11.03 13.47
C ALA A 323 -9.60 12.56 13.57
N GLU A 324 -10.76 13.17 13.51
CA GLU A 324 -10.92 14.63 13.72
C GLU A 324 -10.56 15.03 15.14
N GLN A 325 -11.07 14.31 16.14
CA GLN A 325 -10.75 14.55 17.55
C GLN A 325 -9.24 14.35 17.85
N LEU A 326 -8.62 13.31 17.27
CA LEU A 326 -7.18 13.10 17.41
C LEU A 326 -6.38 14.23 16.76
N ARG A 327 -6.83 14.72 15.59
CA ARG A 327 -6.19 15.86 14.93
C ARG A 327 -6.29 17.13 15.76
N GLU A 328 -7.44 17.41 16.39
CA GLU A 328 -7.61 18.52 17.33
C GLU A 328 -6.67 18.39 18.54
N ALA A 329 -6.47 17.14 19.02
CA ALA A 329 -5.52 16.82 20.08
C ALA A 329 -4.05 16.77 19.60
N GLY A 330 -3.77 17.15 18.33
CA GLY A 330 -2.42 17.28 17.77
C GLY A 330 -1.81 15.99 17.20
N LEU A 331 -2.61 14.93 16.98
CA LEU A 331 -2.17 13.68 16.35
C LEU A 331 -2.89 13.46 15.02
N ASP A 332 -2.15 13.47 13.92
CA ASP A 332 -2.66 13.08 12.61
C ASP A 332 -2.46 11.57 12.39
N VAL A 333 -3.52 10.86 12.04
CA VAL A 333 -3.49 9.43 11.72
C VAL A 333 -3.40 9.21 10.21
N GLU A 334 -2.96 8.03 9.79
CA GLU A 334 -2.78 7.69 8.38
C GLU A 334 -4.12 7.53 7.66
N MET A 335 -5.05 6.82 8.28
CA MET A 335 -6.34 6.49 7.68
C MET A 335 -7.43 6.44 8.75
N ALA A 336 -8.64 6.79 8.32
CA ALA A 336 -9.87 6.51 9.06
C ALA A 336 -10.93 5.97 8.11
N ASP A 337 -11.58 4.88 8.50
CA ASP A 337 -12.83 4.41 7.88
C ASP A 337 -14.04 4.82 8.74
N GLU A 338 -15.21 4.31 8.40
CA GLU A 338 -16.44 4.61 9.16
C GLU A 338 -16.37 4.17 10.64
N ARG A 339 -15.55 3.18 10.98
CA ARG A 339 -15.49 2.54 12.29
C ARG A 339 -14.17 2.74 13.02
N ARG A 340 -13.02 2.91 12.27
CA ARG A 340 -11.68 2.74 12.79
C ARG A 340 -10.74 3.82 12.35
N VAL A 341 -9.68 3.99 13.15
CA VAL A 341 -8.49 4.75 12.76
C VAL A 341 -7.28 3.83 12.68
N VAL A 342 -6.37 4.14 11.77
CA VAL A 342 -5.11 3.44 11.59
C VAL A 342 -3.95 4.42 11.74
N PRO A 343 -3.35 4.56 12.90
CA PRO A 343 -2.07 5.25 13.04
C PRO A 343 -0.94 4.35 12.53
N ILE A 344 -0.01 4.93 11.79
CA ILE A 344 1.24 4.27 11.40
C ILE A 344 2.33 4.62 12.41
N LEU A 345 2.69 3.66 13.23
CA LEU A 345 3.82 3.75 14.13
C LEU A 345 5.10 3.31 13.42
N SER A 346 6.24 3.83 13.82
CA SER A 346 7.53 3.59 13.15
C SER A 346 8.64 3.44 14.17
N VAL A 347 9.70 2.71 13.81
CA VAL A 347 10.92 2.59 14.61
C VAL A 347 11.63 3.92 14.87
N MET A 348 11.35 4.94 14.04
CA MET A 348 11.86 6.30 14.22
C MET A 348 10.93 7.20 15.04
N GLY A 349 9.71 6.73 15.32
CA GLY A 349 8.77 7.42 16.21
C GLY A 349 9.23 7.37 17.66
N ASP A 350 8.64 8.23 18.47
CA ASP A 350 8.84 8.14 19.93
C ASP A 350 7.96 6.99 20.48
N ILE A 351 8.62 5.89 20.86
CA ILE A 351 7.95 4.73 21.45
C ILE A 351 7.26 5.11 22.78
N GLY A 352 7.81 6.05 23.53
CA GLY A 352 7.19 6.57 24.75
C GLY A 352 5.88 7.32 24.45
N GLU A 353 5.86 8.13 23.40
CA GLU A 353 4.62 8.78 22.92
C GLU A 353 3.60 7.76 22.41
N SER A 354 4.06 6.75 21.69
CA SER A 354 3.17 5.67 21.22
C SER A 354 2.47 4.97 22.38
N ARG A 355 3.16 4.74 23.50
CA ARG A 355 2.60 4.16 24.72
C ARG A 355 1.61 5.06 25.45
N ARG A 356 1.60 6.38 25.18
CA ARG A 356 0.64 7.33 25.75
C ARG A 356 -0.65 7.47 24.95
N LEU A 357 -0.80 6.72 23.87
CA LEU A 357 -2.00 6.76 23.04
C LEU A 357 -3.29 6.42 23.85
N PRO A 358 -3.30 5.45 24.80
CA PRO A 358 -4.47 5.21 25.62
C PRO A 358 -4.88 6.40 26.50
N GLU A 359 -3.91 7.16 27.04
CA GLU A 359 -4.20 8.38 27.82
C GLU A 359 -4.77 9.48 26.94
N LEU A 360 -4.23 9.63 25.73
CA LEU A 360 -4.76 10.58 24.74
C LEU A 360 -6.20 10.22 24.41
N LEU A 361 -6.50 8.96 24.13
CA LEU A 361 -7.85 8.48 23.83
C LEU A 361 -8.81 8.70 25.02
N ALA A 362 -8.34 8.47 26.26
CA ALA A 362 -9.11 8.71 27.48
C ALA A 362 -9.43 10.20 27.71
N SER A 363 -8.62 11.11 27.17
CA SER A 363 -8.84 12.56 27.25
C SER A 363 -9.82 13.09 26.20
N ILE A 364 -10.13 12.29 25.17
CA ILE A 364 -11.08 12.64 24.13
C ILE A 364 -12.50 12.49 24.68
N PRO A 365 -13.37 13.52 24.56
CA PRO A 365 -14.75 13.41 24.99
C PRO A 365 -15.47 12.23 24.32
N ALA A 366 -16.09 11.39 25.13
CA ALA A 366 -16.94 10.32 24.60
C ALA A 366 -18.10 10.94 23.84
N ALA A 367 -18.19 10.65 22.56
CA ALA A 367 -19.39 10.98 21.78
C ALA A 367 -20.37 9.79 21.84
N GLU A 368 -21.65 10.07 21.60
CA GLU A 368 -22.66 9.01 21.51
C GLU A 368 -22.23 7.97 20.47
N GLY A 369 -22.40 6.70 20.83
CA GLY A 369 -22.03 5.59 19.96
C GLY A 369 -22.87 5.57 18.69
N LYS A 370 -22.23 5.54 17.53
CA LYS A 370 -22.89 5.38 16.23
C LYS A 370 -23.23 3.91 16.00
N GLN A 371 -24.49 3.62 15.68
CA GLN A 371 -24.83 2.27 15.23
C GLN A 371 -24.42 2.10 13.77
N PHE A 372 -23.55 1.15 13.52
CA PHE A 372 -23.14 0.78 12.17
C PHE A 372 -23.88 -0.48 11.74
N ALA A 373 -24.57 -0.40 10.62
CA ALA A 373 -25.17 -1.59 10.02
C ALA A 373 -24.08 -2.63 9.70
N PRO A 374 -24.29 -3.91 10.05
CA PRO A 374 -23.36 -4.95 9.64
C PRO A 374 -23.38 -5.09 8.12
N LEU A 375 -22.22 -5.41 7.53
CA LEU A 375 -22.15 -5.81 6.13
C LEU A 375 -22.80 -7.20 6.00
N THR A 376 -24.01 -7.26 5.46
CA THR A 376 -24.82 -8.48 5.39
C THR A 376 -24.52 -9.33 4.17
N SER A 377 -23.96 -8.75 3.13
CA SER A 377 -23.53 -9.44 1.91
C SER A 377 -22.33 -8.71 1.29
N MET A 378 -21.51 -9.46 0.57
CA MET A 378 -20.52 -8.85 -0.31
C MET A 378 -21.25 -8.08 -1.41
N PRO A 379 -20.80 -6.87 -1.77
CA PRO A 379 -21.24 -6.24 -3.01
C PRO A 379 -20.97 -7.17 -4.19
N ASP A 380 -21.95 -7.33 -5.08
CA ASP A 380 -21.74 -8.04 -6.33
C ASP A 380 -20.57 -7.40 -7.09
N MET A 381 -19.71 -8.23 -7.65
CA MET A 381 -18.64 -7.72 -8.49
C MET A 381 -19.23 -7.07 -9.72
N PRO A 382 -18.84 -5.83 -10.07
CA PRO A 382 -19.31 -5.18 -11.28
C PRO A 382 -18.98 -6.02 -12.53
N GLU A 383 -19.89 -6.04 -13.50
CA GLU A 383 -19.67 -6.71 -14.76
C GLU A 383 -18.53 -6.03 -15.54
N THR A 384 -17.50 -6.78 -15.90
CA THR A 384 -16.44 -6.32 -16.81
C THR A 384 -16.92 -6.43 -18.24
N VAL A 385 -17.15 -5.28 -18.89
CA VAL A 385 -17.66 -5.18 -20.28
C VAL A 385 -16.52 -4.95 -21.26
N LEU A 386 -15.55 -4.10 -20.90
CA LEU A 386 -14.36 -3.78 -21.69
C LEU A 386 -13.10 -4.14 -20.92
N THR A 387 -11.98 -4.33 -21.61
CA THR A 387 -10.68 -4.38 -20.91
C THR A 387 -10.34 -3.00 -20.34
N PRO A 388 -9.53 -2.93 -19.28
CA PRO A 388 -9.14 -1.64 -18.69
C PRO A 388 -8.56 -0.66 -19.70
N ARG A 389 -7.72 -1.13 -20.64
CA ARG A 389 -7.16 -0.29 -21.72
C ARG A 389 -8.22 0.18 -22.69
N GLN A 390 -9.13 -0.70 -23.13
CA GLN A 390 -10.18 -0.31 -24.07
C GLN A 390 -11.04 0.82 -23.51
N ALA A 391 -11.42 0.72 -22.24
CA ALA A 391 -12.20 1.76 -21.57
C ALA A 391 -11.40 3.06 -21.39
N ALA A 392 -10.19 2.98 -20.88
CA ALA A 392 -9.35 4.15 -20.59
C ALA A 392 -8.88 4.91 -21.86
N MET A 393 -8.92 4.28 -23.02
CA MET A 393 -8.53 4.88 -24.32
C MET A 393 -9.74 5.24 -25.18
N ALA A 394 -10.96 4.95 -24.75
CA ALA A 394 -12.18 5.37 -25.42
C ALA A 394 -12.43 6.87 -25.21
N GLU A 395 -13.29 7.43 -26.02
CA GLU A 395 -13.83 8.77 -25.76
C GLU A 395 -14.66 8.74 -24.49
N GLU A 396 -14.33 9.59 -23.53
CA GLU A 396 -15.02 9.66 -22.23
C GLU A 396 -16.03 10.81 -22.20
N ILE A 397 -17.09 10.61 -21.44
CA ILE A 397 -18.07 11.65 -21.12
C ILE A 397 -18.23 11.76 -19.60
N LEU A 398 -18.51 12.96 -19.13
CA LEU A 398 -18.87 13.19 -17.73
C LEU A 398 -20.38 12.95 -17.55
N VAL A 399 -20.74 12.09 -16.62
CA VAL A 399 -22.14 11.72 -16.33
C VAL A 399 -22.41 11.94 -14.85
N PRO A 400 -23.45 12.74 -14.50
CA PRO A 400 -23.87 12.89 -13.11
C PRO A 400 -24.06 11.53 -12.41
N LEU A 401 -23.59 11.40 -11.18
CA LEU A 401 -23.64 10.13 -10.42
C LEU A 401 -25.04 9.52 -10.38
N ASP A 402 -26.08 10.36 -10.23
CA ASP A 402 -27.47 9.91 -10.20
C ASP A 402 -27.98 9.34 -11.55
N ARG A 403 -27.23 9.54 -12.64
CA ARG A 403 -27.55 9.06 -14.01
C ARG A 403 -26.51 8.07 -14.54
N ALA A 404 -25.51 7.74 -13.74
CA ALA A 404 -24.38 6.90 -14.17
C ALA A 404 -24.70 5.39 -14.15
N GLU A 405 -25.81 4.96 -13.53
CA GLU A 405 -26.18 3.54 -13.47
C GLU A 405 -26.24 2.90 -14.84
N GLY A 406 -25.59 1.75 -14.99
CA GLY A 406 -25.53 0.99 -16.23
C GLY A 406 -24.51 1.49 -17.27
N LYS A 407 -23.89 2.67 -17.06
CA LYS A 407 -22.78 3.16 -17.89
C LYS A 407 -21.52 2.31 -17.64
N ILE A 408 -20.52 2.49 -18.51
CA ILE A 408 -19.22 1.83 -18.38
C ILE A 408 -18.22 2.86 -17.85
N ALA A 409 -17.53 2.53 -16.77
CA ALA A 409 -16.51 3.41 -16.21
C ALA A 409 -15.32 3.55 -17.17
N ALA A 410 -14.94 4.76 -17.55
CA ALA A 410 -13.76 5.03 -18.36
C ALA A 410 -12.48 5.10 -17.52
N ALA A 411 -12.60 5.46 -16.24
CA ALA A 411 -11.50 5.54 -15.30
C ALA A 411 -11.75 4.64 -14.08
N ALA A 412 -10.69 4.34 -13.33
CA ALA A 412 -10.85 3.74 -12.01
C ALA A 412 -11.48 4.76 -11.07
N VAL A 413 -12.47 4.31 -10.30
CA VAL A 413 -13.25 5.13 -9.38
C VAL A 413 -13.26 4.48 -8.02
N GLY A 414 -13.01 5.25 -6.98
CA GLY A 414 -12.98 4.72 -5.63
C GLY A 414 -12.77 5.78 -4.55
N LEU A 415 -12.35 5.30 -3.38
CA LEU A 415 -12.11 6.12 -2.22
C LEU A 415 -10.62 6.14 -1.86
N TYR A 416 -10.14 7.28 -1.38
CA TYR A 416 -8.75 7.44 -0.93
C TYR A 416 -8.72 8.14 0.44
N PRO A 417 -7.99 7.62 1.43
CA PRO A 417 -7.36 6.29 1.46
C PRO A 417 -8.40 5.15 1.50
N PRO A 418 -8.07 3.90 1.13
CA PRO A 418 -6.73 3.35 0.84
C PRO A 418 -6.34 3.35 -0.66
N GLY A 419 -7.13 3.91 -1.57
CA GLY A 419 -6.85 3.89 -3.01
C GLY A 419 -7.21 2.57 -3.69
N ILE A 420 -8.21 1.88 -3.15
CA ILE A 420 -8.80 0.65 -3.71
C ILE A 420 -9.98 1.05 -4.60
N PRO A 421 -9.98 0.70 -5.91
CA PRO A 421 -11.08 1.02 -6.78
C PRO A 421 -12.39 0.29 -6.42
N LEU A 422 -13.49 1.02 -6.33
CA LEU A 422 -14.85 0.47 -6.32
C LEU A 422 -15.27 0.02 -7.72
N LEU A 423 -14.78 0.73 -8.74
CA LEU A 423 -14.91 0.38 -10.16
C LEU A 423 -13.54 0.45 -10.83
N ALA A 424 -13.24 -0.52 -11.68
CA ALA A 424 -12.13 -0.45 -12.60
C ALA A 424 -12.61 0.07 -13.97
N PRO A 425 -11.72 0.63 -14.81
CA PRO A 425 -12.07 0.98 -16.18
C PRO A 425 -12.62 -0.24 -16.92
N GLY A 426 -13.72 -0.08 -17.62
CA GLY A 426 -14.40 -1.15 -18.37
C GLY A 426 -15.48 -1.89 -17.58
N GLU A 427 -15.69 -1.57 -16.33
CA GLU A 427 -16.75 -2.13 -15.51
C GLU A 427 -18.05 -1.32 -15.59
N ARG A 428 -19.18 -2.01 -15.46
CA ARG A 428 -20.50 -1.40 -15.44
C ARG A 428 -20.79 -0.76 -14.11
N VAL A 429 -21.19 0.49 -14.10
CA VAL A 429 -21.57 1.26 -12.91
C VAL A 429 -22.84 0.67 -12.28
N THR A 430 -22.79 0.38 -10.98
CA THR A 430 -23.90 -0.17 -10.21
C THR A 430 -24.50 0.88 -9.27
N ARG A 431 -25.74 0.66 -8.83
CA ARG A 431 -26.39 1.50 -7.80
C ARG A 431 -25.59 1.52 -6.51
N GLU A 432 -25.04 0.38 -6.14
CA GLU A 432 -24.25 0.26 -4.91
C GLU A 432 -23.00 1.14 -4.97
N THR A 433 -22.29 1.14 -6.10
CA THR A 433 -21.13 2.03 -6.30
C THR A 433 -21.54 3.51 -6.22
N ILE A 434 -22.64 3.87 -6.84
CA ILE A 434 -23.16 5.26 -6.77
C ILE A 434 -23.45 5.65 -5.33
N ARG A 435 -24.15 4.78 -4.57
CA ARG A 435 -24.47 5.01 -3.16
C ARG A 435 -23.19 5.22 -2.32
N GLN A 436 -22.18 4.35 -2.47
CA GLN A 436 -20.92 4.46 -1.74
C GLN A 436 -20.17 5.76 -2.08
N LEU A 437 -20.17 6.17 -3.35
CA LEU A 437 -19.59 7.45 -3.75
C LEU A 437 -20.35 8.65 -3.21
N GLN A 438 -21.67 8.60 -3.15
CA GLN A 438 -22.50 9.69 -2.62
C GLN A 438 -22.36 9.85 -1.10
N GLU A 439 -22.19 8.74 -0.37
CA GLU A 439 -21.98 8.73 1.09
C GLU A 439 -20.59 9.24 1.48
N ALA A 440 -19.60 9.16 0.58
CA ALA A 440 -18.24 9.63 0.81
C ALA A 440 -18.12 11.14 0.54
N GLY A 441 -17.25 11.82 1.29
CA GLY A 441 -16.90 13.22 1.05
C GLY A 441 -16.19 13.41 -0.30
N THR A 442 -16.39 14.57 -0.95
CA THR A 442 -15.79 14.85 -2.27
C THR A 442 -14.28 14.74 -2.30
N ARG A 443 -13.58 15.06 -1.19
CA ARG A 443 -12.12 14.91 -1.05
C ARG A 443 -11.63 13.47 -0.89
N GLU A 444 -12.54 12.55 -0.59
CA GLU A 444 -12.24 11.13 -0.41
C GLU A 444 -12.44 10.33 -1.70
N ARG A 445 -12.91 10.95 -2.78
CA ARG A 445 -13.21 10.30 -4.06
C ARG A 445 -12.07 10.51 -5.05
N PHE A 446 -11.76 9.51 -5.85
CA PHE A 446 -10.96 9.64 -7.05
C PHE A 446 -11.71 9.09 -8.27
N GLY A 447 -11.37 9.57 -9.48
CA GLY A 447 -12.05 9.20 -10.72
C GLY A 447 -13.43 9.87 -10.89
N VAL A 448 -13.73 10.85 -10.06
CA VAL A 448 -14.98 11.65 -10.11
C VAL A 448 -14.61 13.14 -10.16
N GLU A 449 -15.26 13.91 -10.99
CA GLU A 449 -15.11 15.37 -11.07
C GLU A 449 -16.32 16.04 -10.41
N GLY A 450 -16.16 16.48 -9.16
CA GLY A 450 -17.31 16.93 -8.36
C GLY A 450 -18.29 15.77 -8.12
N ASP A 451 -19.48 15.83 -8.70
CA ASP A 451 -20.50 14.78 -8.68
C ASP A 451 -20.67 14.08 -10.04
N ASP A 452 -19.72 14.24 -10.97
CA ASP A 452 -19.74 13.62 -12.29
C ASP A 452 -18.74 12.48 -12.39
N LEU A 453 -19.16 11.35 -12.94
CA LEU A 453 -18.36 10.15 -13.16
C LEU A 453 -17.90 10.11 -14.62
N ARG A 454 -16.64 9.72 -14.84
CA ARG A 454 -16.09 9.48 -16.18
C ARG A 454 -16.57 8.14 -16.72
N CYS A 455 -17.36 8.17 -17.76
CA CYS A 455 -17.94 7.01 -18.43
C CYS A 455 -17.53 6.88 -19.89
#